data_9173f1cb9100dbe9793b9b9aa6971e6a
#
_entry.id   9173f1cb9100dbe9793b9b9aa6971e6a
#
_cell.length_a   1.000
_cell.length_b   1.000
_cell.length_c   1.000
_cell.angle_alpha   90.00
_cell.angle_beta   90.00
_cell.angle_gamma   90.00
#
_symmetry.space_group_name_H-M   'P 1'
#
loop_
_entity.id
_entity.type
_entity.pdbx_description
1 polymer ?
#
loop_
_entity_poly.entity_id
_entity_poly.type
_entity_poly.pdbx_seq_one_letter_code
_entity_poly.pdbx_strand_id
1 'polypeptide(L)'
;MNRIQLIFNEKWAMAREDYYNLVSLILPSIHSGNFKEVEAFFEKDTVTAYASDLNFVGRWNLEDSGLPSDSVAVIVLEGTLYSWETFRLQEYIAQAAANDRIAGIILWINGPGGMITGLDNASKMISECPKPVVAYIAGACASAHF
;
A
#
# COMPACT_ATOMS: atom_id res chain seq x y z
N MET A 1 -18.80 -5.10 -5.77
CA MET A 1 -18.93 -3.67 -5.49
C MET A 1 -17.84 -2.97 -6.28
N ASN A 2 -18.18 -1.96 -7.08
CA ASN A 2 -17.22 -1.21 -7.90
C ASN A 2 -16.33 -0.35 -6.97
N ARG A 3 -15.04 -0.14 -7.30
CA ARG A 3 -14.08 0.70 -6.55
C ARG A 3 -14.65 2.09 -6.24
N ILE A 4 -15.37 2.70 -7.18
CA ILE A 4 -16.03 4.01 -6.99
C ILE A 4 -17.09 3.96 -5.87
N GLN A 5 -17.87 2.90 -5.78
CA GLN A 5 -18.85 2.74 -4.70
C GLN A 5 -18.18 2.57 -3.33
N LEU A 6 -17.01 1.90 -3.29
CA LEU A 6 -16.21 1.79 -2.07
C LEU A 6 -15.76 3.16 -1.56
N ILE A 7 -15.32 4.04 -2.45
CA ILE A 7 -14.82 5.38 -2.09
C ILE A 7 -15.86 6.19 -1.31
N PHE A 8 -17.15 6.07 -1.66
CA PHE A 8 -18.23 6.81 -0.99
C PHE A 8 -18.73 6.16 0.29
N ASN A 9 -18.50 4.87 0.49
CA ASN A 9 -19.01 4.12 1.65
C ASN A 9 -17.94 3.88 2.72
N GLU A 10 -16.67 4.14 2.43
CA GLU A 10 -15.57 3.92 3.35
C GLU A 10 -15.31 5.12 4.26
N LYS A 11 -14.72 4.85 5.42
CA LYS A 11 -14.20 5.90 6.30
C LYS A 11 -12.77 6.26 5.89
N TRP A 12 -12.47 7.54 5.94
CA TRP A 12 -11.20 8.10 5.50
C TRP A 12 -10.42 8.70 6.67
N ALA A 13 -9.14 8.37 6.71
CA ALA A 13 -8.13 9.03 7.52
C ALA A 13 -7.05 9.54 6.58
N MET A 14 -7.13 10.81 6.18
CA MET A 14 -6.16 11.49 5.31
C MET A 14 -6.14 12.99 5.57
N ALA A 15 -5.12 13.67 5.10
CA ALA A 15 -5.03 15.11 5.21
C ALA A 15 -6.19 15.78 4.46
N ARG A 16 -6.71 16.88 5.03
CA ARG A 16 -7.92 17.55 4.55
C ARG A 16 -7.81 18.03 3.10
N GLU A 17 -6.65 18.57 2.75
CA GLU A 17 -6.39 19.07 1.39
C GLU A 17 -6.39 17.94 0.36
N ASP A 18 -5.80 16.81 0.70
CA ASP A 18 -5.76 15.63 -0.16
C ASP A 18 -7.14 15.03 -0.35
N TYR A 19 -7.98 15.03 0.69
CA TYR A 19 -9.38 14.64 0.58
C TYR A 19 -10.15 15.55 -0.39
N TYR A 20 -9.97 16.88 -0.31
CA TYR A 20 -10.60 17.80 -1.24
C TYR A 20 -10.11 17.63 -2.68
N ASN A 21 -8.82 17.37 -2.87
CA ASN A 21 -8.27 17.06 -4.19
C ASN A 21 -8.91 15.80 -4.79
N LEU A 22 -9.04 14.74 -3.98
CA LEU A 22 -9.71 13.51 -4.39
C LEU A 22 -11.18 13.75 -4.76
N VAL A 23 -11.93 14.48 -3.93
CA VAL A 23 -13.33 14.83 -4.22
C VAL A 23 -13.45 15.64 -5.51
N SER A 24 -12.57 16.62 -5.70
CA SER A 24 -12.54 17.46 -6.91
C SER A 24 -12.28 16.66 -8.19
N LEU A 25 -11.50 15.59 -8.10
CA LEU A 25 -11.26 14.68 -9.21
C LEU A 25 -12.51 13.87 -9.55
N ILE A 26 -13.29 13.46 -8.56
CA ILE A 26 -14.44 12.56 -8.74
C ILE A 26 -15.71 13.31 -9.11
N LEU A 27 -15.93 14.52 -8.60
CA LEU A 27 -17.16 15.29 -8.80
C LEU A 27 -17.58 15.47 -10.28
N PRO A 28 -16.68 15.83 -11.22
CA PRO A 28 -17.04 15.96 -12.64
C PRO A 28 -17.60 14.66 -13.22
N SER A 29 -17.04 13.53 -12.82
CA SER A 29 -17.50 12.21 -13.30
C SER A 29 -18.87 11.83 -12.76
N ILE A 30 -19.18 12.23 -11.52
CA ILE A 30 -20.54 12.06 -10.95
C ILE A 30 -21.56 12.88 -11.73
N HIS A 31 -21.26 14.15 -12.04
CA HIS A 31 -22.16 15.02 -12.77
C HIS A 31 -22.38 14.57 -14.22
N SER A 32 -21.36 14.09 -14.89
CA SER A 32 -21.44 13.66 -16.30
C SER A 32 -21.89 12.21 -16.47
N GLY A 33 -21.86 11.39 -15.42
CA GLY A 33 -22.05 9.94 -15.51
C GLY A 33 -20.92 9.19 -16.23
N ASN A 34 -19.82 9.87 -16.56
CA ASN A 34 -18.66 9.27 -17.21
C ASN A 34 -17.53 9.00 -16.18
N PHE A 35 -17.32 7.74 -15.86
CA PHE A 35 -16.35 7.31 -14.83
C PHE A 35 -15.03 6.78 -15.39
N LYS A 36 -14.82 6.76 -16.70
CA LYS A 36 -13.63 6.16 -17.32
C LYS A 36 -12.31 6.74 -16.81
N GLU A 37 -12.23 8.07 -16.67
CA GLU A 37 -11.01 8.73 -16.19
C GLU A 37 -10.75 8.45 -14.72
N VAL A 38 -11.83 8.42 -13.93
CA VAL A 38 -11.75 8.10 -12.50
C VAL A 38 -11.39 6.62 -12.29
N GLU A 39 -11.94 5.71 -13.06
CA GLU A 39 -11.59 4.29 -13.03
C GLU A 39 -10.10 4.08 -13.34
N ALA A 40 -9.59 4.72 -14.40
CA ALA A 40 -8.17 4.65 -14.76
C ALA A 40 -7.25 5.21 -13.66
N PHE A 41 -7.68 6.26 -12.95
CA PHE A 41 -6.93 6.78 -11.81
C PHE A 41 -6.83 5.77 -10.67
N PHE A 42 -7.91 5.04 -10.37
CA PHE A 42 -7.96 4.03 -9.31
C PHE A 42 -7.40 2.66 -9.73
N GLU A 43 -7.04 2.47 -10.98
CA GLU A 43 -6.35 1.26 -11.44
C GLU A 43 -4.86 1.28 -11.10
N LYS A 44 -4.28 2.46 -10.84
CA LYS A 44 -2.87 2.57 -10.47
C LYS A 44 -2.65 1.95 -9.08
N ASP A 45 -1.76 1.00 -9.01
CA ASP A 45 -1.34 0.39 -7.75
C ASP A 45 -0.57 1.39 -6.89
N THR A 46 -1.05 1.63 -5.67
CA THR A 46 -0.39 2.48 -4.66
C THR A 46 0.42 1.67 -3.66
N VAL A 47 0.20 0.35 -3.63
CA VAL A 47 1.00 -0.60 -2.86
C VAL A 47 1.63 -1.63 -3.79
N THR A 48 2.95 -1.67 -3.81
CA THR A 48 3.74 -2.63 -4.60
C THR A 48 4.82 -3.26 -3.73
N ALA A 49 5.33 -4.42 -4.11
CA ALA A 49 6.39 -5.06 -3.36
C ALA A 49 7.38 -5.79 -4.25
N TYR A 50 8.62 -5.90 -3.78
CA TYR A 50 9.66 -6.73 -4.35
C TYR A 50 10.64 -7.16 -3.26
N ALA A 51 11.36 -8.24 -3.50
CA ALA A 51 12.54 -8.59 -2.70
C ALA A 51 13.81 -8.10 -3.40
N SER A 52 14.82 -7.75 -2.62
CA SER A 52 16.13 -7.33 -3.09
C SER A 52 17.22 -7.96 -2.23
N ASP A 53 18.37 -8.22 -2.82
CA ASP A 53 19.56 -8.57 -2.05
C ASP A 53 20.05 -7.37 -1.22
N LEU A 54 20.98 -7.58 -0.29
CA LEU A 54 21.52 -6.50 0.56
C LEU A 54 22.25 -5.41 -0.22
N ASN A 55 22.64 -5.67 -1.46
CA ASN A 55 23.30 -4.71 -2.34
C ASN A 55 22.33 -3.95 -3.24
N PHE A 56 21.04 -4.29 -3.19
CA PHE A 56 19.96 -3.71 -4.01
C PHE A 56 20.21 -3.81 -5.52
N VAL A 57 20.94 -4.83 -5.97
CA VAL A 57 21.30 -5.03 -7.38
C VAL A 57 20.18 -5.69 -8.17
N GLY A 58 19.41 -6.58 -7.54
CA GLY A 58 18.32 -7.32 -8.18
C GLY A 58 16.97 -7.07 -7.51
N ARG A 59 15.90 -7.33 -8.27
CA ARG A 59 14.52 -7.33 -7.77
C ARG A 59 13.84 -8.65 -8.15
N TRP A 60 13.17 -9.26 -7.19
CA TRP A 60 12.46 -10.52 -7.31
C TRP A 60 11.06 -10.41 -6.74
N ASN A 61 10.17 -11.31 -7.14
CA ASN A 61 8.89 -11.45 -6.44
C ASN A 61 9.13 -12.01 -5.04
N LEU A 62 8.27 -11.66 -4.07
CA LEU A 62 8.41 -12.08 -2.68
C LEU A 62 8.31 -13.61 -2.51
N GLU A 63 7.66 -14.30 -3.43
CA GLU A 63 7.48 -15.76 -3.42
C GLU A 63 8.51 -16.52 -4.28
N ASP A 64 9.44 -15.80 -4.92
CA ASP A 64 10.42 -16.43 -5.80
C ASP A 64 11.35 -17.34 -4.99
N SER A 65 11.43 -18.61 -5.38
CA SER A 65 12.33 -19.59 -4.77
C SER A 65 13.81 -19.35 -5.13
N GLY A 66 14.07 -18.56 -6.16
CA GLY A 66 15.41 -18.16 -6.62
C GLY A 66 16.00 -16.94 -5.89
N LEU A 67 15.30 -16.39 -4.89
CA LEU A 67 15.82 -15.30 -4.07
C LEU A 67 17.18 -15.63 -3.47
N PRO A 68 18.15 -14.70 -3.48
CA PRO A 68 19.34 -14.81 -2.66
C PRO A 68 18.98 -14.95 -1.16
N SER A 69 19.75 -15.71 -0.41
CA SER A 69 19.59 -15.75 1.04
C SER A 69 19.82 -14.36 1.64
N ASP A 70 19.15 -14.08 2.75
CA ASP A 70 19.23 -12.80 3.46
C ASP A 70 18.72 -11.58 2.62
N SER A 71 17.85 -11.83 1.64
CA SER A 71 17.17 -10.77 0.90
C SER A 71 16.26 -9.95 1.82
N VAL A 72 15.98 -8.72 1.42
CA VAL A 72 15.06 -7.82 2.12
C VAL A 72 13.83 -7.58 1.25
N ALA A 73 12.64 -7.75 1.83
CA ALA A 73 11.41 -7.33 1.18
C ALA A 73 11.26 -5.81 1.28
N VAL A 74 10.97 -5.16 0.16
CA VAL A 74 10.63 -3.73 0.12
C VAL A 74 9.17 -3.62 -0.30
N ILE A 75 8.33 -3.16 0.60
CA ILE A 75 6.91 -2.90 0.35
C ILE A 75 6.73 -1.40 0.24
N VAL A 76 6.34 -0.94 -0.93
CA VAL A 76 6.21 0.48 -1.25
C VAL A 76 4.75 0.88 -1.09
N LEU A 77 4.49 1.88 -0.23
CA LEU A 77 3.21 2.54 -0.04
C LEU A 77 3.35 3.97 -0.55
N GLU A 78 2.87 4.25 -1.76
CA GLU A 78 3.02 5.55 -2.40
C GLU A 78 1.67 6.11 -2.86
N GLY A 79 1.31 7.27 -2.34
CA GLY A 79 0.04 7.93 -2.63
C GLY A 79 -1.07 7.56 -1.66
N THR A 80 -2.33 7.67 -2.11
CA THR A 80 -3.50 7.41 -1.27
C THR A 80 -3.68 5.92 -1.02
N LEU A 81 -3.85 5.52 0.24
CA LEU A 81 -4.09 4.13 0.62
C LEU A 81 -5.59 3.81 0.52
N TYR A 82 -5.95 2.93 -0.39
CA TYR A 82 -7.31 2.42 -0.56
C TYR A 82 -7.49 1.09 0.18
N SER A 83 -8.73 0.71 0.51
CA SER A 83 -9.00 -0.54 1.24
C SER A 83 -8.47 -1.78 0.49
N TRP A 84 -8.60 -1.84 -0.83
CA TRP A 84 -8.02 -2.93 -1.62
C TRP A 84 -6.50 -2.96 -1.60
N GLU A 85 -5.84 -1.80 -1.47
CA GLU A 85 -4.40 -1.70 -1.30
C GLU A 85 -3.96 -2.14 0.11
N THR A 86 -4.78 -1.87 1.13
CA THR A 86 -4.53 -2.37 2.49
C THR A 86 -4.55 -3.90 2.53
N PHE A 87 -5.46 -4.55 1.80
CA PHE A 87 -5.46 -6.02 1.68
C PHE A 87 -4.22 -6.54 0.94
N ARG A 88 -3.78 -5.84 -0.10
CA ARG A 88 -2.53 -6.15 -0.81
C ARG A 88 -1.30 -6.00 0.09
N LEU A 89 -1.26 -4.96 0.93
CA LEU A 89 -0.22 -4.79 1.95
C LEU A 89 -0.15 -5.99 2.89
N GLN A 90 -1.30 -6.45 3.39
CA GLN A 90 -1.39 -7.63 4.25
C GLN A 90 -0.84 -8.89 3.54
N GLU A 91 -1.21 -9.08 2.28
CA GLU A 91 -0.71 -10.19 1.45
C GLU A 91 0.82 -10.15 1.31
N TYR A 92 1.39 -8.99 0.97
CA TYR A 92 2.84 -8.83 0.86
C TYR A 92 3.58 -9.06 2.18
N ILE A 93 3.03 -8.60 3.32
CA ILE A 93 3.60 -8.88 4.64
C ILE A 93 3.60 -10.38 4.90
N ALA A 94 2.50 -11.08 4.61
CA ALA A 94 2.39 -12.52 4.80
C ALA A 94 3.38 -13.30 3.91
N GLN A 95 3.51 -12.94 2.64
CA GLN A 95 4.47 -13.54 1.71
C GLN A 95 5.91 -13.35 2.19
N ALA A 96 6.27 -12.11 2.55
CA ALA A 96 7.61 -11.81 3.07
C ALA A 96 7.91 -12.54 4.39
N ALA A 97 6.93 -12.62 5.28
CA ALA A 97 7.08 -13.35 6.55
C ALA A 97 7.30 -14.86 6.35
N ALA A 98 6.62 -15.45 5.36
CA ALA A 98 6.67 -16.88 5.07
C ALA A 98 7.91 -17.33 4.27
N ASN A 99 8.59 -16.43 3.56
CA ASN A 99 9.74 -16.79 2.73
C ASN A 99 11.04 -16.79 3.54
N ASP A 100 11.62 -17.96 3.79
CA ASP A 100 12.84 -18.14 4.61
C ASP A 100 14.07 -17.42 4.05
N ARG A 101 14.07 -17.03 2.78
CA ARG A 101 15.16 -16.26 2.15
C ARG A 101 15.07 -14.76 2.42
N ILE A 102 13.97 -14.29 2.99
CA ILE A 102 13.78 -12.89 3.36
C ILE A 102 14.15 -12.72 4.84
N ALA A 103 15.14 -11.88 5.10
CA ALA A 103 15.64 -11.62 6.45
C ALA A 103 14.86 -10.50 7.18
N GLY A 104 14.22 -9.60 6.45
CA GLY A 104 13.47 -8.47 7.02
C GLY A 104 12.63 -7.75 5.99
N ILE A 105 11.83 -6.79 6.45
CA ILE A 105 10.88 -6.03 5.65
C ILE A 105 11.16 -4.53 5.82
N ILE A 106 11.22 -3.81 4.72
CA ILE A 106 11.21 -2.34 4.68
C ILE A 106 9.84 -1.91 4.17
N LEU A 107 9.14 -1.10 4.96
CA LEU A 107 7.96 -0.36 4.52
C LEU A 107 8.43 1.01 4.02
N TRP A 108 8.45 1.20 2.70
CA TRP A 108 8.75 2.49 2.08
C TRP A 108 7.47 3.30 1.98
N ILE A 109 7.39 4.41 2.73
CA ILE A 109 6.14 5.14 2.92
C ILE A 109 6.27 6.56 2.37
N ASN A 110 5.33 6.91 1.48
CA ASN A 110 5.14 8.27 0.99
C ASN A 110 3.66 8.50 0.64
N GLY A 111 2.86 8.95 1.60
CA GLY A 111 1.44 9.14 1.33
C GLY A 111 0.68 9.97 2.36
N PRO A 112 -0.47 10.54 1.93
CA PRO A 112 -1.29 11.48 2.72
C PRO A 112 -2.26 10.77 3.68
N GLY A 113 -2.29 9.45 3.67
CA GLY A 113 -3.32 8.65 4.34
C GLY A 113 -4.28 8.01 3.34
N GLY A 114 -5.48 7.67 3.80
CA GLY A 114 -6.46 6.99 2.95
C GLY A 114 -7.63 6.39 3.70
N MET A 115 -8.16 5.28 3.19
CA MET A 115 -9.22 4.50 3.80
C MET A 115 -8.71 3.73 5.02
N ILE A 116 -9.58 3.56 6.03
CA ILE A 116 -9.18 2.90 7.29
C ILE A 116 -9.53 1.40 7.35
N THR A 117 -10.30 0.91 6.38
CA THR A 117 -10.72 -0.50 6.35
C THR A 117 -9.52 -1.42 6.19
N GLY A 118 -9.37 -2.34 7.13
CA GLY A 118 -8.29 -3.32 7.15
C GLY A 118 -6.98 -2.85 7.81
N LEU A 119 -6.87 -1.57 8.22
CA LEU A 119 -5.65 -1.05 8.86
C LEU A 119 -5.32 -1.73 10.19
N ASP A 120 -6.33 -2.00 11.02
CA ASP A 120 -6.12 -2.69 12.31
C ASP A 120 -5.44 -4.04 12.10
N ASN A 121 -5.90 -4.79 11.09
CA ASN A 121 -5.31 -6.08 10.77
C ASN A 121 -3.89 -5.93 10.17
N ALA A 122 -3.68 -4.97 9.27
CA ALA A 122 -2.35 -4.69 8.73
C ALA A 122 -1.36 -4.30 9.84
N SER A 123 -1.76 -3.40 10.74
CA SER A 123 -0.97 -2.99 11.91
C SER A 123 -0.62 -4.16 12.82
N LYS A 124 -1.60 -5.03 13.08
CA LYS A 124 -1.36 -6.26 13.85
C LYS A 124 -0.37 -7.19 13.16
N MET A 125 -0.51 -7.41 11.86
CA MET A 125 0.43 -8.26 11.10
C MET A 125 1.85 -7.69 11.10
N ILE A 126 2.01 -6.36 11.05
CA ILE A 126 3.31 -5.70 11.17
C ILE A 126 3.90 -5.92 12.56
N SER A 127 3.11 -5.68 13.63
CA SER A 127 3.57 -5.79 15.01
C SER A 127 3.88 -7.22 15.45
N GLU A 128 3.18 -8.20 14.89
CA GLU A 128 3.37 -9.64 15.19
C GLU A 128 4.29 -10.34 14.17
N CYS A 129 4.86 -9.59 13.21
CA CYS A 129 5.74 -10.16 12.19
C CYS A 129 6.96 -10.83 12.84
N PRO A 130 7.27 -12.11 12.52
CA PRO A 130 8.43 -12.80 13.10
C PRO A 130 9.78 -12.25 12.61
N LYS A 131 9.76 -11.36 11.59
CA LYS A 131 10.95 -10.74 11.02
C LYS A 131 11.00 -9.25 11.37
N PRO A 132 12.18 -8.64 11.41
CA PRO A 132 12.31 -7.20 11.59
C PRO A 132 11.54 -6.44 10.52
N VAL A 133 10.73 -5.46 10.94
CA VAL A 133 10.03 -4.54 10.04
C VAL A 133 10.51 -3.12 10.34
N VAL A 134 10.97 -2.42 9.32
CA VAL A 134 11.48 -1.04 9.42
C VAL A 134 10.65 -0.14 8.51
N ALA A 135 10.12 0.95 9.06
CA ALA A 135 9.48 2.00 8.26
C ALA A 135 10.54 3.01 7.78
N TYR A 136 10.58 3.23 6.47
CA TYR A 136 11.37 4.29 5.83
C TYR A 136 10.41 5.34 5.28
N ILE A 137 10.44 6.53 5.86
CA ILE A 137 9.59 7.64 5.44
C ILE A 137 10.29 8.39 4.32
N ALA A 138 9.87 8.16 3.07
CA ALA A 138 10.48 8.77 1.88
C ALA A 138 9.95 10.18 1.60
N GLY A 139 8.83 10.55 2.19
CA GLY A 139 8.20 11.87 2.05
C GLY A 139 7.19 12.10 3.15
N ALA A 140 5.91 11.95 2.87
CA ALA A 140 4.84 12.06 3.85
C ALA A 140 4.49 10.70 4.47
N CYS A 141 4.22 10.69 5.77
CA CYS A 141 3.61 9.56 6.46
C CYS A 141 2.50 10.14 7.35
N ALA A 142 1.31 10.26 6.78
CA ALA A 142 0.21 10.94 7.44
C ALA A 142 -0.98 10.00 7.61
N SER A 143 -1.68 10.15 8.74
CA SER A 143 -2.98 9.55 8.99
C SER A 143 -3.00 8.02 8.81
N ALA A 144 -3.66 7.46 7.80
CA ALA A 144 -3.73 6.02 7.56
C ALA A 144 -2.37 5.34 7.24
N HIS A 145 -1.32 6.11 6.95
CA HIS A 145 0.04 5.59 6.77
C HIS A 145 0.85 5.55 8.07
N PHE A 146 0.41 6.26 9.08
CA PHE A 146 1.06 6.32 10.39
C PHE A 146 0.61 5.17 11.30
#